data_81bebea8922d574c7bc1f412ba35b22e
#
_entry.id   81bebea8922d574c7bc1f412ba35b22e
#
_cell.length_a   1.000
_cell.length_b   1.000
_cell.length_c   1.000
_cell.angle_alpha   90.00
_cell.angle_beta   90.00
_cell.angle_gamma   90.00
#
_symmetry.space_group_name_H-M   'P 1'
#
loop_
_entity.id
_entity.type
_entity.pdbx_description
1 polymer ?
#
loop_
_entity_poly.entity_id
_entity_poly.type
_entity_poly.pdbx_seq_one_letter_code
_entity_poly.pdbx_strand_id
1 'polypeptide(L)'
;MSSALVTAWRQEFADLPGVTISHGDIFSEREGTLSSEAPIDVRADAIVSPANSFGFMDGGIDAVYTYQLGPQVQERLQELLAQEHGGELPVGCAVIVPTGREEIPWCISAPTMRVPSDVSETVNAYLALRASLRAVLAHNATAKHPIRTVLCPGLGTAVGRMPPARCAKQMKEAWLNTVRGPQYIPVSVRQAAEDDWKLRQ
;
A
#
# COMPACT_ATOMS: atom_id res chain seq x y z
N MET A 1 -13.67 4.63 3.84
CA MET A 1 -13.28 4.00 2.53
C MET A 1 -14.49 3.96 1.60
N SER A 2 -14.34 4.08 0.26
CA SER A 2 -15.45 4.01 -0.69
C SER A 2 -16.07 2.61 -0.72
N SER A 3 -17.40 2.51 -0.62
CA SER A 3 -18.13 1.23 -0.76
C SER A 3 -17.88 0.55 -2.12
N ALA A 4 -17.69 1.34 -3.18
CA ALA A 4 -17.36 0.82 -4.51
C ALA A 4 -16.01 0.09 -4.53
N LEU A 5 -15.01 0.57 -3.82
CA LEU A 5 -13.71 -0.08 -3.72
C LEU A 5 -13.79 -1.39 -2.94
N VAL A 6 -14.54 -1.41 -1.84
CA VAL A 6 -14.76 -2.64 -1.05
C VAL A 6 -15.47 -3.71 -1.90
N THR A 7 -16.47 -3.30 -2.68
CA THR A 7 -17.17 -4.23 -3.59
C THR A 7 -16.22 -4.78 -4.66
N ALA A 8 -15.41 -3.94 -5.29
CA ALA A 8 -14.44 -4.35 -6.28
C ALA A 8 -13.39 -5.32 -5.68
N TRP A 9 -12.88 -5.02 -4.49
CA TRP A 9 -11.97 -5.94 -3.81
C TRP A 9 -12.61 -7.29 -3.48
N ARG A 10 -13.84 -7.30 -2.97
CA ARG A 10 -14.55 -8.57 -2.67
C ARG A 10 -14.75 -9.41 -3.92
N GLN A 11 -14.99 -8.80 -5.07
CA GLN A 11 -15.10 -9.50 -6.36
C GLN A 11 -13.74 -10.07 -6.81
N GLU A 12 -12.70 -9.25 -6.78
CA GLU A 12 -11.38 -9.64 -7.28
C GLU A 12 -10.65 -10.64 -6.36
N PHE A 13 -10.83 -10.54 -5.05
CA PHE A 13 -10.12 -11.36 -4.06
C PHE A 13 -10.97 -12.47 -3.43
N ALA A 14 -12.17 -12.76 -3.96
CA ALA A 14 -13.14 -13.68 -3.36
C ALA A 14 -12.55 -15.03 -2.94
N ASP A 15 -11.68 -15.61 -3.77
CA ASP A 15 -11.13 -16.95 -3.57
C ASP A 15 -9.63 -16.95 -3.27
N LEU A 16 -9.06 -15.80 -2.89
CA LEU A 16 -7.64 -15.69 -2.62
C LEU A 16 -7.33 -15.86 -1.12
N PRO A 17 -6.72 -16.97 -0.71
CA PRO A 17 -6.32 -17.17 0.67
C PRO A 17 -5.23 -16.17 1.08
N GLY A 18 -5.28 -15.75 2.36
CA GLY A 18 -4.34 -14.80 2.93
C GLY A 18 -4.74 -13.33 2.72
N VAL A 19 -5.89 -13.06 2.09
CA VAL A 19 -6.45 -11.72 1.93
C VAL A 19 -7.80 -11.63 2.63
N THR A 20 -7.96 -10.61 3.48
CA THR A 20 -9.25 -10.30 4.14
C THR A 20 -9.66 -8.90 3.73
N ILE A 21 -10.90 -8.74 3.27
CA ILE A 21 -11.47 -7.45 2.89
C ILE A 21 -12.38 -6.95 3.99
N SER A 22 -12.00 -5.85 4.61
CA SER A 22 -12.77 -5.18 5.66
C SER A 22 -13.21 -3.79 5.21
N HIS A 23 -14.40 -3.39 5.65
CA HIS A 23 -14.92 -2.04 5.46
C HIS A 23 -15.04 -1.39 6.83
N GLY A 24 -14.19 -0.43 7.12
CA GLY A 24 -14.16 0.25 8.40
C GLY A 24 -13.00 1.23 8.50
N ASP A 25 -12.87 1.85 9.68
CA ASP A 25 -11.75 2.69 10.02
C ASP A 25 -10.66 1.86 10.72
N ILE A 26 -9.44 1.95 10.22
CA ILE A 26 -8.27 1.23 10.76
C ILE A 26 -8.00 1.63 12.23
N PHE A 27 -8.40 2.85 12.62
CA PHE A 27 -8.07 3.44 13.93
C PHE A 27 -9.28 3.71 14.83
N SER A 28 -10.44 3.15 14.53
CA SER A 28 -11.72 3.51 15.18
C SER A 28 -11.82 3.21 16.69
N GLU A 29 -10.98 2.35 17.24
CA GLU A 29 -10.96 2.07 18.69
C GLU A 29 -10.17 3.10 19.50
N ARG A 30 -9.56 4.12 18.87
CA ARG A 30 -8.77 5.14 19.59
C ARG A 30 -9.62 6.36 19.92
N GLU A 31 -9.47 6.84 21.16
CA GLU A 31 -10.11 8.09 21.60
C GLU A 31 -9.82 9.25 20.62
N GLY A 32 -10.87 9.92 20.19
CA GLY A 32 -10.80 11.06 19.26
C GLY A 32 -11.04 10.72 17.79
N THR A 33 -11.36 9.49 17.44
CA THR A 33 -11.74 9.15 16.06
C THR A 33 -13.15 9.62 15.75
N LEU A 34 -13.30 10.48 14.74
CA LEU A 34 -14.60 11.02 14.30
C LEU A 34 -15.35 10.09 13.32
N SER A 35 -14.89 8.85 13.17
CA SER A 35 -15.48 7.92 12.21
C SER A 35 -16.71 7.23 12.78
N SER A 36 -17.79 7.20 12.00
CA SER A 36 -19.00 6.42 12.27
C SER A 36 -18.91 4.97 11.76
N GLU A 37 -17.79 4.59 11.14
CA GLU A 37 -17.56 3.25 10.63
C GLU A 37 -17.11 2.31 11.76
N ALA A 38 -17.54 1.05 11.71
CA ALA A 38 -17.15 0.05 12.70
C ALA A 38 -15.64 -0.19 12.72
N PRO A 39 -15.04 -0.46 13.89
CA PRO A 39 -13.62 -0.74 14.00
C PRO A 39 -13.22 -1.96 13.17
N ILE A 40 -12.02 -1.90 12.60
CA ILE A 40 -11.36 -3.07 12.08
C ILE A 40 -10.57 -3.67 13.26
N ASP A 41 -11.13 -4.68 13.91
CA ASP A 41 -10.46 -5.42 14.98
C ASP A 41 -9.34 -6.30 14.38
N VAL A 42 -8.29 -5.65 13.87
CA VAL A 42 -7.13 -6.32 13.33
C VAL A 42 -5.86 -5.71 13.91
N ARG A 43 -5.21 -6.44 14.79
CA ARG A 43 -3.80 -6.18 15.07
C ARG A 43 -3.00 -6.44 13.82
N ALA A 44 -2.19 -5.48 13.41
CA ALA A 44 -1.36 -5.59 12.22
C ALA A 44 0.10 -5.28 12.55
N ASP A 45 0.99 -6.01 11.91
CA ASP A 45 2.43 -5.76 12.06
C ASP A 45 2.88 -4.55 11.25
N ALA A 46 2.17 -4.25 10.15
CA ALA A 46 2.51 -3.14 9.28
C ALA A 46 1.28 -2.50 8.62
N ILE A 47 1.45 -1.24 8.20
CA ILE A 47 0.47 -0.49 7.42
C ILE A 47 1.13 0.10 6.18
N VAL A 48 0.45 0.03 5.01
CA VAL A 48 0.94 0.63 3.77
C VAL A 48 0.53 2.09 3.68
N SER A 49 1.51 2.97 3.47
CA SER A 49 1.36 4.37 3.12
C SER A 49 1.53 4.52 1.60
N PRO A 50 0.46 4.87 0.86
CA PRO A 50 0.50 5.04 -0.59
C PRO A 50 0.93 6.46 -1.00
N ALA A 51 1.75 7.13 -0.22
CA ALA A 51 2.14 8.52 -0.30
C ALA A 51 2.75 8.94 -1.66
N ASN A 52 3.54 9.99 -1.61
CA ASN A 52 4.34 10.53 -2.72
C ASN A 52 5.81 10.10 -2.58
N SER A 53 6.60 10.32 -3.63
CA SER A 53 8.01 9.93 -3.66
C SER A 53 8.90 10.63 -2.65
N PHE A 54 8.48 11.74 -2.06
CA PHE A 54 9.27 12.53 -1.13
C PHE A 54 8.94 12.27 0.34
N GLY A 55 8.03 11.32 0.60
CA GLY A 55 7.67 10.91 1.96
C GLY A 55 6.89 11.96 2.76
N PHE A 56 6.22 12.93 2.11
CA PHE A 56 5.29 13.82 2.80
C PHE A 56 4.02 13.08 3.17
N MET A 57 3.64 13.16 4.45
CA MET A 57 2.50 12.47 5.03
C MET A 57 1.45 13.48 5.58
N ASP A 58 1.18 14.54 4.82
CA ASP A 58 0.31 15.65 5.19
C ASP A 58 -1.04 15.67 4.45
N GLY A 59 -1.29 14.69 3.56
CA GLY A 59 -2.50 14.62 2.75
C GLY A 59 -3.14 13.24 2.71
N GLY A 60 -4.46 13.19 2.45
CA GLY A 60 -5.20 11.94 2.30
C GLY A 60 -5.11 11.02 3.51
N ILE A 61 -4.89 9.73 3.26
CA ILE A 61 -4.76 8.72 4.34
C ILE A 61 -3.49 8.93 5.16
N ASP A 62 -2.44 9.51 4.58
CA ASP A 62 -1.16 9.72 5.26
C ASP A 62 -1.27 10.81 6.34
N ALA A 63 -2.14 11.82 6.15
CA ALA A 63 -2.46 12.78 7.21
C ALA A 63 -3.11 12.08 8.42
N VAL A 64 -3.97 11.08 8.18
CA VAL A 64 -4.54 10.24 9.25
C VAL A 64 -3.45 9.44 9.93
N TYR A 65 -2.49 8.88 9.18
CA TYR A 65 -1.35 8.16 9.76
C TYR A 65 -0.47 9.06 10.60
N THR A 66 -0.17 10.28 10.14
CA THR A 66 0.58 11.27 10.91
C THR A 66 -0.13 11.62 12.22
N TYR A 67 -1.46 11.81 12.18
CA TYR A 67 -2.24 12.07 13.38
C TYR A 67 -2.25 10.90 14.35
N GLN A 68 -2.45 9.67 13.88
CA GLN A 68 -2.60 8.47 14.70
C GLN A 68 -1.28 7.85 15.16
N LEU A 69 -0.29 7.81 14.27
CA LEU A 69 1.00 7.19 14.55
C LEU A 69 2.05 8.19 15.05
N GLY A 70 1.85 9.47 14.75
CA GLY A 70 2.74 10.56 15.12
C GLY A 70 3.63 11.05 13.97
N PRO A 71 4.10 12.31 14.05
CA PRO A 71 4.91 12.95 13.00
C PRO A 71 6.27 12.29 12.80
N GLN A 72 6.79 11.60 13.80
CA GLN A 72 8.09 10.92 13.73
C GLN A 72 8.15 9.84 12.62
N VAL A 73 7.01 9.37 12.12
CA VAL A 73 6.99 8.41 11.00
C VAL A 73 7.46 9.09 9.71
N GLN A 74 6.94 10.30 9.43
CA GLN A 74 7.39 11.10 8.30
C GLN A 74 8.88 11.49 8.43
N GLU A 75 9.30 11.94 9.61
CA GLU A 75 10.70 12.33 9.87
C GLU A 75 11.67 11.18 9.57
N ARG A 76 11.39 9.99 10.11
CA ARG A 76 12.18 8.76 9.86
C ARG A 76 12.17 8.36 8.39
N LEU A 77 11.02 8.48 7.73
CA LEU A 77 10.90 8.17 6.32
C LEU A 77 11.78 9.11 5.49
N GLN A 78 11.65 10.42 5.70
CA GLN A 78 12.44 11.42 4.96
C GLN A 78 13.93 11.32 5.24
N GLU A 79 14.33 11.01 6.48
CA GLU A 79 15.72 10.74 6.83
C GLU A 79 16.28 9.53 6.07
N LEU A 80 15.52 8.41 6.04
CA LEU A 80 15.91 7.22 5.29
C LEU A 80 16.01 7.52 3.79
N LEU A 81 15.05 8.25 3.23
CA LEU A 81 15.08 8.63 1.82
C LEU A 81 16.30 9.49 1.48
N ALA A 82 16.66 10.42 2.36
CA ALA A 82 17.85 11.26 2.17
C ALA A 82 19.15 10.44 2.19
N GLN A 83 19.25 9.48 3.12
CA GLN A 83 20.45 8.68 3.32
C GLN A 83 20.65 7.58 2.26
N GLU A 84 19.58 6.90 1.86
CA GLU A 84 19.67 5.68 1.05
C GLU A 84 19.11 5.83 -0.38
N HIS A 85 18.27 6.85 -0.62
CA HIS A 85 17.54 7.01 -1.89
C HIS A 85 17.73 8.37 -2.56
N GLY A 86 18.70 9.20 -2.09
CA GLY A 86 18.94 10.52 -2.66
C GLY A 86 17.78 11.49 -2.50
N GLY A 87 16.91 11.26 -1.50
CA GLY A 87 15.76 12.10 -1.18
C GLY A 87 14.47 11.75 -1.94
N GLU A 88 14.45 10.74 -2.81
CA GLU A 88 13.28 10.38 -3.61
C GLU A 88 13.12 8.86 -3.73
N LEU A 89 11.93 8.35 -3.41
CA LEU A 89 11.55 6.95 -3.60
C LEU A 89 10.68 6.81 -4.85
N PRO A 90 11.16 6.23 -5.95
CA PRO A 90 10.38 6.06 -7.17
C PRO A 90 9.15 5.16 -6.99
N VAL A 91 8.09 5.42 -7.75
CA VAL A 91 6.94 4.50 -7.84
C VAL A 91 7.44 3.12 -8.28
N GLY A 92 7.00 2.07 -7.59
CA GLY A 92 7.49 0.70 -7.79
C GLY A 92 8.61 0.30 -6.83
N CYS A 93 9.06 1.23 -5.97
CA CYS A 93 9.92 0.97 -4.81
C CYS A 93 9.12 1.08 -3.52
N ALA A 94 9.61 0.45 -2.45
CA ALA A 94 9.05 0.58 -1.10
C ALA A 94 10.13 0.47 -0.05
N VAL A 95 9.95 1.20 1.06
CA VAL A 95 10.81 1.13 2.24
C VAL A 95 9.95 0.91 3.49
N ILE A 96 10.55 0.32 4.53
CA ILE A 96 9.88 0.03 5.80
C ILE A 96 10.54 0.86 6.88
N VAL A 97 9.73 1.65 7.60
CA VAL A 97 10.19 2.46 8.73
C VAL A 97 9.42 2.11 10.01
N PRO A 98 10.06 2.18 11.19
CA PRO A 98 9.37 1.93 12.45
C PRO A 98 8.42 3.08 12.78
N THR A 99 7.20 2.76 13.21
CA THR A 99 6.23 3.75 13.68
C THR A 99 6.51 4.22 15.11
N GLY A 100 7.07 3.33 15.92
CA GLY A 100 7.21 3.52 17.37
C GLY A 100 5.93 3.16 18.13
N ARG A 101 4.97 2.50 17.49
CA ARG A 101 3.73 2.00 18.09
C ARG A 101 3.73 0.48 18.11
N GLU A 102 3.35 -0.11 19.24
CA GLU A 102 3.31 -1.58 19.40
C GLU A 102 2.18 -2.22 18.57
N GLU A 103 1.06 -1.50 18.39
CA GLU A 103 -0.11 -2.00 17.69
C GLU A 103 0.07 -2.10 16.18
N ILE A 104 0.92 -1.23 15.62
CA ILE A 104 1.31 -1.21 14.20
C ILE A 104 2.79 -0.83 14.15
N PRO A 105 3.71 -1.75 14.40
CA PRO A 105 5.15 -1.46 14.52
C PRO A 105 5.79 -0.85 13.29
N TRP A 106 5.27 -1.15 12.09
CA TRP A 106 5.90 -0.78 10.84
C TRP A 106 4.99 0.02 9.91
N CYS A 107 5.54 1.01 9.25
CA CYS A 107 4.94 1.71 8.12
C CYS A 107 5.73 1.36 6.85
N ILE A 108 5.03 0.90 5.81
CA ILE A 108 5.59 0.58 4.50
C ILE A 108 5.26 1.75 3.57
N SER A 109 6.23 2.61 3.29
CA SER A 109 6.05 3.66 2.29
C SER A 109 6.23 3.09 0.90
N ALA A 110 5.17 3.17 0.09
CA ALA A 110 5.13 2.68 -1.28
C ALA A 110 4.40 3.69 -2.17
N PRO A 111 5.12 4.67 -2.73
CA PRO A 111 4.52 5.76 -3.49
C PRO A 111 3.66 5.27 -4.65
N THR A 112 2.47 5.85 -4.79
CA THR A 112 1.59 5.67 -5.96
C THR A 112 1.76 6.77 -6.99
N MET A 113 2.45 7.86 -6.63
CA MET A 113 2.72 9.03 -7.46
C MET A 113 4.01 9.72 -7.02
N ARG A 114 4.67 10.42 -7.93
CA ARG A 114 5.86 11.20 -7.57
C ARG A 114 5.48 12.40 -6.70
N VAL A 115 4.51 13.17 -7.17
CA VAL A 115 3.83 14.27 -6.47
C VAL A 115 2.33 14.08 -6.61
N PRO A 116 1.47 14.75 -5.82
CA PRO A 116 0.02 14.68 -5.97
C PRO A 116 -0.41 14.90 -7.43
N SER A 117 -0.92 13.85 -8.08
CA SER A 117 -1.28 13.85 -9.49
C SER A 117 -2.31 12.79 -9.82
N ASP A 118 -2.99 12.92 -10.95
CA ASP A 118 -3.89 11.90 -11.49
C ASP A 118 -3.08 10.69 -11.99
N VAL A 119 -3.38 9.51 -11.46
CA VAL A 119 -2.74 8.24 -11.83
C VAL A 119 -3.76 7.22 -12.34
N SER A 120 -4.96 7.68 -12.70
CA SER A 120 -6.08 6.83 -13.10
C SER A 120 -5.75 5.92 -14.29
N GLU A 121 -4.91 6.38 -15.23
CA GLU A 121 -4.53 5.65 -16.44
C GLU A 121 -3.17 4.91 -16.31
N THR A 122 -2.66 4.78 -15.08
CA THR A 122 -1.36 4.14 -14.80
C THR A 122 -1.52 2.72 -14.26
N VAL A 123 -0.41 2.04 -14.05
CA VAL A 123 -0.32 0.76 -13.34
C VAL A 123 0.22 0.94 -11.90
N ASN A 124 0.09 2.13 -11.33
CA ASN A 124 0.79 2.50 -10.11
C ASN A 124 0.26 1.76 -8.87
N ALA A 125 -1.01 1.36 -8.83
CA ALA A 125 -1.53 0.53 -7.74
C ALA A 125 -0.89 -0.87 -7.74
N TYR A 126 -0.66 -1.46 -8.92
CA TYR A 126 0.08 -2.70 -9.08
C TYR A 126 1.53 -2.54 -8.60
N LEU A 127 2.22 -1.50 -9.07
CA LEU A 127 3.62 -1.26 -8.73
C LEU A 127 3.82 -1.03 -7.23
N ALA A 128 2.96 -0.22 -6.61
CA ALA A 128 3.05 0.08 -5.18
C ALA A 128 2.78 -1.15 -4.30
N LEU A 129 1.72 -1.93 -4.58
CA LEU A 129 1.48 -3.16 -3.80
C LEU A 129 2.57 -4.20 -4.02
N ARG A 130 3.01 -4.41 -5.26
CA ARG A 130 4.13 -5.31 -5.56
C ARG A 130 5.39 -4.92 -4.79
N ALA A 131 5.72 -3.63 -4.76
CA ALA A 131 6.88 -3.12 -4.02
C ALA A 131 6.71 -3.35 -2.51
N SER A 132 5.54 -3.07 -1.94
CA SER A 132 5.22 -3.32 -0.53
C SER A 132 5.40 -4.79 -0.15
N LEU A 133 4.84 -5.71 -0.94
CA LEU A 133 4.95 -7.15 -0.69
C LEU A 133 6.40 -7.63 -0.79
N ARG A 134 7.16 -7.15 -1.76
CA ARG A 134 8.59 -7.47 -1.89
C ARG A 134 9.42 -6.94 -0.72
N ALA A 135 9.13 -5.72 -0.25
CA ALA A 135 9.79 -5.16 0.93
C ALA A 135 9.51 -6.01 2.18
N VAL A 136 8.26 -6.47 2.36
CA VAL A 136 7.89 -7.39 3.46
C VAL A 136 8.64 -8.72 3.35
N LEU A 137 8.70 -9.33 2.17
CA LEU A 137 9.44 -10.58 1.97
C LEU A 137 10.93 -10.41 2.27
N ALA A 138 11.55 -9.31 1.83
CA ALA A 138 12.95 -9.01 2.10
C ALA A 138 13.19 -8.77 3.60
N HIS A 139 12.33 -7.99 4.27
CA HIS A 139 12.38 -7.77 5.71
C HIS A 139 12.30 -9.11 6.47
N ASN A 140 11.34 -9.94 6.13
CA ASN A 140 11.09 -11.21 6.81
C ASN A 140 12.23 -12.24 6.63
N ALA A 141 13.05 -12.11 5.62
CA ALA A 141 14.19 -13.01 5.39
C ALA A 141 15.25 -12.89 6.49
N THR A 142 15.34 -11.76 7.18
CA THR A 142 16.36 -11.48 8.21
C THR A 142 15.81 -11.03 9.55
N ALA A 143 14.52 -10.66 9.61
CA ALA A 143 13.91 -10.10 10.80
C ALA A 143 13.69 -11.13 11.92
N LYS A 144 14.00 -10.77 13.16
CA LYS A 144 13.63 -11.55 14.36
C LYS A 144 12.11 -11.58 14.58
N HIS A 145 11.43 -10.51 14.22
CA HIS A 145 9.97 -10.34 14.31
C HIS A 145 9.41 -10.10 12.92
N PRO A 146 8.98 -11.15 12.21
CA PRO A 146 8.49 -11.03 10.85
C PRO A 146 7.14 -10.31 10.78
N ILE A 147 6.93 -9.54 9.72
CA ILE A 147 5.64 -8.93 9.38
C ILE A 147 4.73 -10.02 8.79
N ARG A 148 3.64 -10.33 9.46
CA ARG A 148 2.67 -11.37 9.07
C ARG A 148 1.36 -10.78 8.58
N THR A 149 0.96 -9.66 9.16
CA THR A 149 -0.30 -8.97 8.84
C THR A 149 0.00 -7.56 8.39
N VAL A 150 -0.48 -7.21 7.19
CA VAL A 150 -0.30 -5.89 6.59
C VAL A 150 -1.66 -5.27 6.29
N LEU A 151 -1.93 -4.10 6.84
CA LEU A 151 -3.08 -3.28 6.47
C LEU A 151 -2.74 -2.49 5.20
N CYS A 152 -3.59 -2.58 4.21
CA CYS A 152 -3.39 -1.88 2.93
C CYS A 152 -4.66 -1.11 2.54
N PRO A 153 -4.59 0.22 2.39
CA PRO A 153 -5.70 1.02 1.90
C PRO A 153 -5.82 0.92 0.37
N GLY A 154 -6.79 1.63 -0.20
CA GLY A 154 -6.88 1.80 -1.65
C GLY A 154 -5.69 2.59 -2.20
N LEU A 155 -5.01 2.01 -3.18
CA LEU A 155 -3.80 2.59 -3.75
C LEU A 155 -4.13 3.54 -4.91
N GLY A 156 -3.78 4.82 -4.76
CA GLY A 156 -4.03 5.85 -5.77
C GLY A 156 -5.50 6.24 -5.97
N THR A 157 -6.42 5.79 -5.11
CA THR A 157 -7.87 5.95 -5.31
C THR A 157 -8.46 7.29 -4.83
N ALA A 158 -7.71 8.07 -4.06
CA ALA A 158 -8.12 9.40 -3.60
C ALA A 158 -7.64 10.48 -4.60
N VAL A 159 -6.57 11.19 -4.27
CA VAL A 159 -5.97 12.22 -5.14
C VAL A 159 -5.62 11.67 -6.52
N GLY A 160 -5.13 10.43 -6.57
CA GLY A 160 -4.75 9.75 -7.81
C GLY A 160 -5.90 9.31 -8.70
N ARG A 161 -7.16 9.40 -8.25
CA ARG A 161 -8.39 9.10 -9.02
C ARG A 161 -8.43 7.71 -9.66
N MET A 162 -7.59 6.78 -9.20
CA MET A 162 -7.60 5.40 -9.71
C MET A 162 -9.01 4.80 -9.56
N PRO A 163 -9.63 4.31 -10.64
CA PRO A 163 -10.96 3.69 -10.57
C PRO A 163 -10.94 2.48 -9.62
N PRO A 164 -11.98 2.29 -8.78
CA PRO A 164 -12.02 1.20 -7.80
C PRO A 164 -11.81 -0.19 -8.42
N ALA A 165 -12.43 -0.50 -9.55
CA ALA A 165 -12.28 -1.78 -10.22
C ALA A 165 -10.84 -1.99 -10.73
N ARG A 166 -10.24 -0.96 -11.34
CA ARG A 166 -8.85 -1.00 -11.82
C ARG A 166 -7.87 -1.15 -10.66
N CYS A 167 -8.07 -0.39 -9.57
CA CYS A 167 -7.27 -0.54 -8.35
C CYS A 167 -7.32 -1.98 -7.82
N ALA A 168 -8.51 -2.56 -7.68
CA ALA A 168 -8.70 -3.91 -7.18
C ALA A 168 -8.01 -4.95 -8.07
N LYS A 169 -8.19 -4.86 -9.40
CA LYS A 169 -7.55 -5.72 -10.38
C LYS A 169 -6.02 -5.63 -10.31
N GLN A 170 -5.47 -4.42 -10.29
CA GLN A 170 -4.03 -4.19 -10.19
C GLN A 170 -3.45 -4.75 -8.89
N MET A 171 -4.14 -4.55 -7.77
CA MET A 171 -3.72 -5.09 -6.48
C MET A 171 -3.76 -6.62 -6.47
N LYS A 172 -4.78 -7.25 -7.06
CA LYS A 172 -4.86 -8.71 -7.21
C LYS A 172 -3.67 -9.27 -8.00
N GLU A 173 -3.39 -8.69 -9.17
CA GLU A 173 -2.27 -9.12 -10.00
C GLU A 173 -0.91 -8.95 -9.28
N ALA A 174 -0.74 -7.88 -8.52
CA ALA A 174 0.45 -7.68 -7.68
C ALA A 174 0.59 -8.81 -6.62
N TRP A 175 -0.52 -9.18 -5.97
CA TRP A 175 -0.55 -10.29 -5.02
C TRP A 175 -0.18 -11.62 -5.68
N LEU A 176 -0.83 -11.97 -6.78
CA LEU A 176 -0.58 -13.22 -7.51
C LEU A 176 0.88 -13.33 -7.96
N ASN A 177 1.41 -12.25 -8.52
CA ASN A 177 2.78 -12.21 -9.06
C ASN A 177 3.87 -12.12 -7.99
N THR A 178 3.51 -11.93 -6.71
CA THR A 178 4.51 -11.76 -5.64
C THR A 178 4.42 -12.86 -4.58
N VAL A 179 3.22 -13.29 -4.21
CA VAL A 179 3.00 -14.17 -3.05
C VAL A 179 2.67 -15.60 -3.46
N ARG A 180 1.94 -15.80 -4.55
CA ARG A 180 1.35 -17.11 -4.87
C ARG A 180 2.02 -17.90 -5.98
N GLY A 181 2.87 -17.31 -6.78
CA GLY A 181 3.42 -17.97 -7.93
C GLY A 181 4.95 -17.91 -8.02
N PRO A 182 5.53 -18.62 -8.98
CA PRO A 182 6.88 -18.34 -9.40
C PRO A 182 6.95 -16.89 -9.86
N GLN A 183 8.12 -16.26 -9.68
CA GLN A 183 8.30 -14.88 -10.08
C GLN A 183 7.86 -14.70 -11.55
N TYR A 184 6.90 -13.82 -11.78
CA TYR A 184 6.44 -13.50 -13.13
C TYR A 184 7.54 -12.79 -13.91
N ILE A 185 7.94 -13.39 -15.01
CA ILE A 185 8.90 -12.83 -15.97
C ILE A 185 8.30 -12.96 -17.37
N PRO A 186 7.99 -11.85 -18.06
CA PRO A 186 7.49 -11.93 -19.42
C PRO A 186 8.56 -12.49 -20.36
N VAL A 187 8.17 -13.36 -21.29
CA VAL A 187 9.10 -13.98 -22.23
C VAL A 187 9.45 -13.06 -23.42
N SER A 188 8.74 -11.93 -23.55
CA SER A 188 8.99 -10.94 -24.61
C SER A 188 8.46 -9.57 -24.21
N VAL A 189 8.98 -8.51 -24.83
CA VAL A 189 8.47 -7.13 -24.70
C VAL A 189 7.00 -7.04 -25.10
N ARG A 190 6.59 -7.79 -26.13
CA ARG A 190 5.19 -7.85 -26.59
C ARG A 190 4.29 -8.36 -25.47
N GLN A 191 4.65 -9.47 -24.82
CA GLN A 191 3.90 -9.98 -23.70
C GLN A 191 3.84 -8.97 -22.55
N ALA A 192 4.96 -8.36 -22.19
CA ALA A 192 5.00 -7.33 -21.15
C ALA A 192 4.05 -6.15 -21.47
N ALA A 193 3.97 -5.72 -22.73
CA ALA A 193 3.07 -4.65 -23.17
C ALA A 193 1.60 -5.07 -23.13
N GLU A 194 1.30 -6.30 -23.53
CA GLU A 194 -0.07 -6.86 -23.45
C GLU A 194 -0.53 -6.97 -22.00
N ASP A 195 0.35 -7.35 -21.08
CA ASP A 195 0.01 -7.46 -19.64
C ASP A 195 -0.10 -6.08 -18.98
N ASP A 196 0.75 -5.11 -19.34
CA ASP A 196 0.59 -3.71 -18.91
C ASP A 196 -0.74 -3.13 -19.38
N TRP A 197 -1.11 -3.39 -20.63
CA TRP A 197 -2.40 -2.95 -21.16
C TRP A 197 -3.60 -3.54 -20.40
N LYS A 198 -3.55 -4.85 -20.06
CA LYS A 198 -4.59 -5.51 -19.27
C LYS A 198 -4.74 -4.88 -17.87
N LEU A 199 -3.65 -4.45 -17.25
CA LEU A 199 -3.68 -3.79 -15.95
C LEU A 199 -4.36 -2.41 -16.00
N ARG A 200 -4.40 -1.77 -17.16
CA ARG A 200 -5.04 -0.46 -17.35
C ARG A 200 -6.53 -0.54 -17.70
N GLN A 201 -7.07 -1.75 -17.93
CA GLN A 201 -8.51 -1.97 -18.17
C GLN A 201 -9.24 -2.21 -16.83
#